data_9c3dfb6ed1aa82dce9f5ac751f57ce71
#
_entry.id   9c3dfb6ed1aa82dce9f5ac751f57ce71
#
_cell.length_a   1.000
_cell.length_b   1.000
_cell.length_c   1.000
_cell.angle_alpha   90.00
_cell.angle_beta   90.00
_cell.angle_gamma   90.00
#
_symmetry.space_group_name_H-M   'P 1'
#
loop_
_entity.id
_entity.type
_entity.pdbx_description
1 polymer ?
#
loop_
_entity_poly.entity_id
_entity_poly.type
_entity_poly.pdbx_seq_one_letter_code
_entity_poly.pdbx_strand_id
1 'polypeptide(L)' 'MRRMIFKKYKIVEREKPGCTTTYYLEICSDLTTGLFMIYFPFNRTFDGGFKTQKDAIVHLGLICAERNATFEEVDINE' A
#
# COMPACT_ATOMS: atom_id res chain seq x y z
N MET A 1 -5.18 -8.42 -15.86
CA MET A 1 -3.84 -8.24 -15.28
C MET A 1 -3.57 -9.34 -14.27
N ARG A 2 -2.45 -10.03 -14.41
CA ARG A 2 -2.01 -11.01 -13.42
C ARG A 2 -1.23 -10.29 -12.33
N ARG A 3 -1.53 -10.62 -11.07
CA ARG A 3 -0.85 -9.98 -9.94
C ARG A 3 -0.56 -11.01 -8.85
N MET A 4 0.50 -10.72 -8.11
CA MET A 4 0.86 -11.49 -6.93
C MET A 4 1.09 -10.50 -5.78
N ILE A 5 0.51 -10.79 -4.63
CA ILE A 5 0.68 -9.94 -3.45
C ILE A 5 2.03 -10.24 -2.81
N PHE A 6 2.87 -9.22 -2.70
CA PHE A 6 4.16 -9.35 -2.04
C PHE A 6 4.10 -9.00 -0.57
N LYS A 7 3.46 -7.89 -0.25
CA LYS A 7 3.38 -7.40 1.12
C LYS A 7 2.04 -6.75 1.36
N LYS A 8 1.59 -6.83 2.60
CA LYS A 8 0.37 -6.20 3.05
C LYS A 8 0.72 -5.26 4.20
N TYR A 9 0.13 -4.08 4.18
CA TYR A 9 0.39 -3.05 5.19
C TYR A 9 -0.90 -2.60 5.82
N LYS A 10 -0.85 -2.42 7.14
CA LYS A 10 -1.93 -1.80 7.88
C LYS A 10 -1.64 -0.30 7.95
N ILE A 11 -2.58 0.49 7.51
CA ILE A 11 -2.47 1.95 7.49
C ILE A 11 -3.45 2.50 8.50
N VAL A 12 -2.96 3.36 9.39
CA VAL A 12 -3.79 4.04 10.37
C VAL A 12 -3.69 5.52 10.11
N GLU A 13 -4.78 6.11 9.69
CA GLU A 13 -4.89 7.52 9.31
C GLU A 13 -5.73 8.25 10.34
N ARG A 14 -5.17 9.31 10.91
CA ARG A 14 -5.86 10.13 11.89
C ARG A 14 -6.23 11.46 11.24
N GLU A 15 -7.49 11.61 10.88
CA GLU A 15 -7.96 12.80 10.17
C GLU A 15 -8.33 13.94 11.12
N LYS A 16 -8.95 13.61 12.25
CA LYS A 16 -9.41 14.59 13.24
C LYS A 16 -9.24 14.00 14.63
N PRO A 17 -9.18 14.84 15.68
CA PRO A 17 -9.16 14.32 17.05
C PRO A 17 -10.36 13.39 17.29
N GLY A 18 -10.08 12.17 17.74
CA GLY A 18 -11.11 11.16 17.99
C GLY A 18 -11.56 10.38 16.77
N CYS A 19 -11.15 10.75 15.56
CA CYS A 19 -11.49 10.03 14.34
C CYS A 19 -10.25 9.34 13.78
N THR A 20 -10.29 8.03 13.70
CA THR A 20 -9.19 7.22 13.18
C THR A 20 -9.72 6.28 12.12
N THR A 21 -9.11 6.30 10.95
CA THR A 21 -9.44 5.37 9.88
C THR A 21 -8.31 4.35 9.75
N THR A 22 -8.68 3.08 9.73
CA THR A 22 -7.74 1.99 9.55
C THR A 22 -8.10 1.26 8.26
N TYR A 23 -7.11 1.05 7.42
CA TYR A 23 -7.31 0.27 6.19
C TYR A 23 -6.03 -0.47 5.85
N TYR A 24 -6.12 -1.36 4.87
CA TYR A 24 -4.99 -2.18 4.45
C TYR A 24 -4.66 -1.88 3.00
N LEU A 25 -3.39 -1.79 2.70
CA LEU A 25 -2.88 -1.70 1.34
C LEU A 25 -2.02 -2.91 1.03
N GLU A 26 -1.90 -3.21 -0.24
CA GLU A 26 -1.07 -4.32 -0.70
C GLU A 26 -0.06 -3.82 -1.71
N ILE A 27 1.17 -4.32 -1.61
CA ILE A 27 2.15 -4.15 -2.68
C ILE A 27 2.09 -5.40 -3.53
N CYS A 28 1.71 -5.23 -4.78
CA CYS A 28 1.52 -6.32 -5.73
C CYS A 28 2.56 -6.25 -6.82
N SER A 29 2.90 -7.41 -7.37
CA SER A 29 3.70 -7.49 -8.59
C SER A 29 2.77 -7.78 -9.76
N ASP A 30 2.91 -7.01 -10.82
CA ASP A 30 2.25 -7.29 -12.09
C ASP A 30 3.14 -8.29 -12.83
N LEU A 31 2.66 -9.52 -12.98
CA LEU A 31 3.43 -10.59 -13.61
C LEU A 31 3.61 -10.37 -15.10
N THR A 32 2.82 -9.50 -15.72
CA THR A 32 2.93 -9.21 -17.14
C THR A 32 4.06 -8.21 -17.43
N THR A 33 4.15 -7.15 -16.62
CA THR A 33 5.12 -6.08 -16.83
C THR A 33 6.34 -6.20 -15.92
N GLY A 34 6.23 -6.98 -14.84
CA GLY A 34 7.29 -7.07 -13.83
C GLY A 34 7.38 -5.87 -12.91
N LEU A 35 6.41 -4.97 -12.97
CA LEU A 35 6.42 -3.78 -12.14
C LEU A 35 5.69 -4.01 -10.82
N PHE A 36 6.06 -3.23 -9.82
CA PHE A 36 5.42 -3.25 -8.51
C PHE A 36 4.40 -2.13 -8.41
N MET A 37 3.28 -2.42 -7.76
CA MET A 37 2.14 -1.50 -7.68
C MET A 37 1.56 -1.53 -6.28
N ILE A 38 1.00 -0.40 -5.85
CA ILE A 38 0.30 -0.30 -4.58
C ILE A 38 -1.19 -0.40 -4.86
N TYR A 39 -1.84 -1.39 -4.26
CA TYR A 39 -3.27 -1.60 -4.42
C TYR A 39 -4.05 -0.98 -3.27
N PHE A 40 -5.04 -0.18 -3.62
CA PHE A 40 -5.95 0.46 -2.68
C PHE A 40 -7.29 -0.27 -2.72
N PRO A 41 -7.54 -1.21 -1.78
CA PRO A 41 -8.71 -2.07 -1.88
C PRO A 41 -10.05 -1.35 -1.70
N PHE A 42 -10.06 -0.22 -1.00
CA PHE A 42 -11.31 0.50 -0.74
C PHE A 42 -11.89 1.19 -1.99
N ASN A 43 -11.05 1.57 -2.94
CA ASN A 43 -11.51 2.14 -4.21
C ASN A 43 -11.07 1.31 -5.41
N ARG A 44 -10.44 0.16 -5.15
CA ARG A 44 -9.99 -0.81 -6.16
C ARG A 44 -9.11 -0.20 -7.24
N THR A 45 -8.24 0.71 -6.85
CA THR A 45 -7.30 1.33 -7.76
C THR A 45 -5.89 0.87 -7.48
N PHE A 46 -5.02 1.08 -8.44
CA PHE A 46 -3.59 0.81 -8.32
C PHE A 46 -2.82 2.10 -8.55
N ASP A 47 -1.78 2.26 -7.77
CA ASP A 47 -0.82 3.32 -8.00
C ASP A 47 0.56 2.67 -8.14
N GLY A 48 1.36 3.16 -9.07
CA GLY A 48 2.72 2.67 -9.18
C GLY A 48 3.17 2.47 -10.60
N GLY A 49 3.89 1.40 -10.78
CA GLY A 49 4.74 1.14 -11.93
C GLY A 49 6.18 1.23 -11.48
N PHE A 50 6.43 0.86 -10.22
CA PHE A 50 7.76 0.92 -9.62
C PHE A 50 8.58 -0.28 -10.09
N LYS A 51 9.85 -0.02 -10.41
CA LYS A 51 10.75 -1.08 -10.89
C LYS A 51 11.17 -2.04 -9.80
N THR A 52 11.19 -1.59 -8.55
CA THR A 52 11.59 -2.41 -7.42
C THR A 52 10.57 -2.30 -6.29
N GLN A 53 10.52 -3.34 -5.46
CA GLN A 53 9.69 -3.34 -4.28
C GLN A 53 10.07 -2.21 -3.32
N LYS A 54 11.37 -1.93 -3.21
CA LYS A 54 11.88 -0.86 -2.37
C LYS A 54 11.31 0.50 -2.79
N ASP A 55 11.27 0.76 -4.09
CA ASP A 55 10.71 2.01 -4.61
C ASP A 55 9.24 2.15 -4.25
N ALA A 56 8.48 1.06 -4.33
CA ALA A 56 7.07 1.06 -3.95
C ALA A 56 6.91 1.36 -2.45
N ILE A 57 7.76 0.77 -1.61
CA ILE A 57 7.71 1.01 -0.16
C ILE A 57 8.04 2.47 0.17
N VAL A 58 9.02 3.04 -0.50
CA VAL A 58 9.38 4.46 -0.31
C VAL A 58 8.20 5.35 -0.68
N HIS A 59 7.54 5.05 -1.79
CA HIS A 59 6.36 5.81 -2.22
C HIS A 59 5.21 5.69 -1.21
N LEU A 60 5.00 4.49 -0.67
CA LEU A 60 4.00 4.27 0.37
C LEU A 60 4.28 5.14 1.60
N GLY A 61 5.56 5.25 1.99
CA GLY A 61 5.96 6.12 3.10
C GLY A 61 5.62 7.59 2.84
N LEU A 62 5.80 8.05 1.60
CA LEU A 62 5.45 9.42 1.22
C LEU A 62 3.94 9.65 1.28
N ILE A 63 3.15 8.70 0.81
CA ILE A 63 1.68 8.79 0.90
C ILE A 63 1.24 8.91 2.36
N CYS A 64 1.80 8.06 3.21
CA CYS A 64 1.45 8.08 4.64
C CYS A 64 1.86 9.39 5.32
N ALA A 65 3.03 9.92 4.98
CA ALA A 65 3.50 11.19 5.53
C ALA A 65 2.57 12.35 5.17
N GLU A 66 2.08 12.38 3.93
CA GLU A 66 1.15 13.42 3.48
C GLU A 66 -0.19 13.37 4.22
N ARG A 67 -0.60 12.17 4.63
CA ARG A 67 -1.89 11.94 5.28
C ARG A 67 -1.79 11.89 6.80
N ASN A 68 -0.61 12.16 7.36
CA ASN A 68 -0.37 12.02 8.79
C ASN A 68 -0.76 10.63 9.29
N ALA A 69 -0.41 9.62 8.51
CA ALA A 69 -0.73 8.22 8.78
C ALA A 69 0.51 7.45 9.18
N THR A 70 0.29 6.36 9.91
CA THR A 70 1.33 5.39 10.19
C THR A 70 1.06 4.12 9.41
N PHE A 71 2.10 3.35 9.13
CA PHE A 71 1.94 2.07 8.45
C PHE A 71 2.84 1.02 9.08
N GLU A 72 2.37 -0.21 9.07
CA GLU A 72 3.17 -1.34 9.52
C GLU A 72 2.91 -2.55 8.63
N GLU A 73 3.93 -3.35 8.44
CA GLU A 73 3.81 -4.58 7.67
C GLU A 73 3.04 -5.62 8.47
N VAL A 74 2.08 -6.30 7.83
CA VAL A 74 1.33 -7.38 8.45
C VAL A 74 1.50 -8.65 7.64
N ASP A 75 1.22 -9.79 8.29
CA ASP A 75 1.31 -11.09 7.64
C ASP A 75 0.21 -11.21 6.58
N ILE A 76 0.61 -11.62 5.37
CA ILE A 76 -0.32 -11.78 4.26
C ILE A 76 -1.40 -12.81 4.57
N ASN A 77 -1.07 -13.78 5.42
CA ASN A 77 -1.98 -14.88 5.75
C ASN A 77 -2.92 -14.60 6.92
N GLU A 78 -2.86 -13.42 7.48
CA GLU A 78 -3.79 -13.04 8.55
C GLU A 78 -5.18 -12.73 8.04
#